data_24ceb52adb9d3f40fb6d1326fcfd09f5
#
_entry.id   24ceb52adb9d3f40fb6d1326fcfd09f5
#
_cell.length_a   1.000
_cell.length_b   1.000
_cell.length_c   1.000
_cell.angle_alpha   90.00
_cell.angle_beta   90.00
_cell.angle_gamma   90.00
#
_symmetry.space_group_name_H-M   'P 1'
#
loop_
_entity.id
_entity.type
_entity.pdbx_description
1 polymer ?
#
loop_
_entity_poly.entity_id
_entity_poly.type
_entity_poly.pdbx_seq_one_letter_code
_entity_poly.pdbx_strand_id
1 'polypeptide(L)'
;VIINKPKHQTSHDIVRKAKKILNEKVGHTGTLDPNATGVLPLLIGKGTELSKYLINHDKTYEAILQLGEKRDTGDVEGKIIEQKNVTEKSLNTENINSVFKTLIGKQEQIPPIYSALKVNGKKLYEYARNGENVKIEPRQIEIYSLELLNVDNINKTIHFKVECSKGTYIRTLCEGIAERLGTVGYMKELNRTRVGDFYIENSITIEQLEQSQYQIITIEQFFKDEEFINLTEKGLKLFLNGVQLTYHLVDGIYRIYQDDKFIGIGTIKNELLKCRERDSRYNNNRTDPERKVRLFLGVTTIPSERLRYGTFQGCRCSRDSPGSSG
;
A
#
# COMPACT_ATOMS: atom_id res chain seq x y z
N VAL A 1 8.92 3.43 -4.91
CA VAL A 1 9.70 3.09 -3.69
C VAL A 1 8.74 2.83 -2.55
N ILE A 2 9.04 1.86 -1.70
CA ILE A 2 8.21 1.46 -0.57
C ILE A 2 8.94 1.88 0.71
N ILE A 3 8.32 2.75 1.51
CA ILE A 3 8.91 3.23 2.77
C ILE A 3 8.24 2.52 3.95
N ASN A 4 9.03 2.08 4.91
CA ASN A 4 8.58 1.74 6.25
C ASN A 4 8.43 3.05 7.05
N LYS A 5 7.20 3.56 7.13
CA LYS A 5 6.95 4.82 7.85
C LYS A 5 7.18 4.63 9.35
N PRO A 6 8.05 5.41 9.99
CA PRO A 6 8.23 5.35 11.45
C PRO A 6 7.06 6.01 12.20
N LYS A 7 6.97 5.76 13.51
CA LYS A 7 6.08 6.49 14.43
C LYS A 7 6.40 8.00 14.47
N HIS A 8 5.43 8.80 14.88
CA HIS A 8 5.52 10.24 15.13
C HIS A 8 5.84 11.09 13.90
N GLN A 9 5.61 10.56 12.71
CA GLN A 9 5.68 11.29 11.45
C GLN A 9 4.40 11.08 10.65
N THR A 10 3.88 12.14 10.05
CA THR A 10 2.76 12.01 9.13
C THR A 10 3.22 11.43 7.79
N SER A 11 2.30 10.82 7.03
CA SER A 11 2.59 10.39 5.66
C SER A 11 3.08 11.55 4.78
N HIS A 12 2.61 12.78 5.08
CA HIS A 12 3.04 13.99 4.36
C HIS A 12 4.47 14.40 4.71
N ASP A 13 4.92 14.20 5.95
CA ASP A 13 6.32 14.46 6.34
C ASP A 13 7.27 13.53 5.59
N ILE A 14 6.90 12.26 5.43
CA ILE A 14 7.65 11.30 4.63
C ILE A 14 7.73 11.74 3.17
N VAL A 15 6.61 12.15 2.58
CA VAL A 15 6.58 12.68 1.20
C VAL A 15 7.47 13.90 1.06
N ARG A 16 7.44 14.84 2.02
CA ARG A 16 8.26 16.05 2.00
C ARG A 16 9.75 15.73 2.08
N LYS A 17 10.15 14.79 2.96
CA LYS A 17 11.54 14.31 3.05
C LYS A 17 11.97 13.64 1.75
N ALA A 18 11.20 12.69 1.26
CA ALA A 18 11.50 11.99 0.02
C ALA A 18 11.59 12.94 -1.18
N LYS A 19 10.70 13.95 -1.26
CA LYS A 19 10.76 14.98 -2.30
C LYS A 19 12.07 15.77 -2.27
N LYS A 20 12.58 16.10 -1.07
CA LYS A 20 13.85 16.81 -0.89
C LYS A 20 15.04 15.92 -1.30
N ILE A 21 15.06 14.65 -0.88
CA ILE A 21 16.13 13.70 -1.18
C ILE A 21 16.20 13.42 -2.68
N LEU A 22 15.06 13.11 -3.29
CA LEU A 22 14.99 12.69 -4.69
C LEU A 22 14.97 13.85 -5.68
N ASN A 23 14.74 15.09 -5.20
CA ASN A 23 14.55 16.29 -6.02
C ASN A 23 13.49 16.11 -7.12
N GLU A 24 12.41 15.39 -6.81
CA GLU A 24 11.35 15.01 -7.72
C GLU A 24 9.97 15.24 -7.09
N LYS A 25 8.92 15.28 -7.93
CA LYS A 25 7.54 15.22 -7.44
C LYS A 25 7.31 13.86 -6.77
N VAL A 26 6.80 13.87 -5.54
CA VAL A 26 6.48 12.66 -4.78
C VAL A 26 5.04 12.71 -4.27
N GLY A 27 4.36 11.59 -4.34
CA GLY A 27 3.04 11.36 -3.75
C GLY A 27 3.00 10.02 -3.00
N HIS A 28 1.91 9.71 -2.30
CA HIS A 28 1.70 8.42 -1.64
C HIS A 28 0.31 7.85 -1.94
N THR A 29 0.11 6.56 -1.71
CA THR A 29 -1.11 5.81 -2.03
C THR A 29 -1.86 5.31 -0.81
N GLY A 30 -2.12 6.16 0.15
CA GLY A 30 -2.87 5.80 1.36
C GLY A 30 -2.19 6.31 2.61
N THR A 31 -2.87 7.21 3.27
CA THR A 31 -2.41 7.83 4.51
C THR A 31 -2.28 6.80 5.62
N LEU A 32 -1.24 6.91 6.42
CA LEU A 32 -1.09 6.31 7.74
C LEU A 32 -1.17 7.41 8.78
N ASP A 33 -1.81 7.13 9.89
CA ASP A 33 -1.88 8.04 11.04
C ASP A 33 -0.46 8.31 11.59
N PRO A 34 -0.20 9.42 12.30
CA PRO A 34 1.14 9.76 12.77
C PRO A 34 1.80 8.67 13.61
N ASN A 35 1.02 8.02 14.50
CA ASN A 35 1.49 6.95 15.37
C ASN A 35 1.51 5.56 14.70
N ALA A 36 0.89 5.41 13.53
CA ALA A 36 0.96 4.17 12.78
C ALA A 36 2.31 4.02 12.07
N THR A 37 2.74 2.78 11.90
CA THR A 37 3.98 2.41 11.20
C THR A 37 3.70 1.58 9.96
N GLY A 38 4.75 1.29 9.18
CA GLY A 38 4.71 0.27 8.13
C GLY A 38 4.63 0.81 6.71
N VAL A 39 4.20 -0.04 5.82
CA VAL A 39 4.28 0.10 4.36
C VAL A 39 3.60 1.38 3.87
N LEU A 40 4.37 2.30 3.32
CA LEU A 40 3.90 3.51 2.65
C LEU A 40 4.49 3.58 1.23
N PRO A 41 3.76 3.14 0.19
CA PRO A 41 4.24 3.25 -1.17
C PRO A 41 4.32 4.72 -1.60
N LEU A 42 5.50 5.13 -2.05
CA LEU A 42 5.75 6.45 -2.64
C LEU A 42 5.80 6.37 -4.15
N LEU A 43 5.10 7.29 -4.78
CA LEU A 43 5.06 7.51 -6.22
C LEU A 43 5.98 8.69 -6.57
N ILE A 44 6.87 8.50 -7.54
CA ILE A 44 7.92 9.47 -7.88
C ILE A 44 7.71 9.96 -9.31
N GLY A 45 7.86 11.25 -9.53
CA GLY A 45 7.76 11.90 -10.83
C GLY A 45 6.42 11.60 -11.50
N LYS A 46 6.46 11.07 -12.72
CA LYS A 46 5.27 10.65 -13.45
C LYS A 46 4.51 9.48 -12.81
N GLY A 47 5.18 8.65 -12.03
CA GLY A 47 4.51 7.61 -11.25
C GLY A 47 3.41 8.14 -10.33
N THR A 48 3.39 9.45 -9.99
CA THR A 48 2.30 10.05 -9.20
C THR A 48 0.93 9.96 -9.88
N GLU A 49 0.89 9.80 -11.18
CA GLU A 49 -0.34 9.64 -11.97
C GLU A 49 -0.93 8.24 -11.81
N LEU A 50 -0.12 7.25 -11.35
CA LEU A 50 -0.55 5.89 -11.05
C LEU A 50 -1.32 5.76 -9.72
N SER A 51 -1.46 6.84 -8.95
CA SER A 51 -2.14 6.81 -7.64
C SER A 51 -3.53 6.16 -7.70
N LYS A 52 -4.28 6.40 -8.77
CA LYS A 52 -5.63 5.83 -8.99
C LYS A 52 -5.65 4.30 -9.08
N TYR A 53 -4.58 3.67 -9.51
CA TYR A 53 -4.46 2.21 -9.58
C TYR A 53 -4.10 1.62 -8.21
N LEU A 54 -3.24 2.29 -7.44
CA LEU A 54 -2.71 1.83 -6.17
C LEU A 54 -3.62 2.09 -4.95
N ILE A 55 -4.49 3.10 -5.01
CA ILE A 55 -5.42 3.43 -3.92
C ILE A 55 -6.40 2.29 -3.63
N ASN A 56 -6.75 1.52 -4.66
CA ASN A 56 -7.77 0.48 -4.57
C ASN A 56 -7.27 -0.86 -4.01
N HIS A 57 -5.99 -1.00 -3.73
CA HIS A 57 -5.41 -2.24 -3.23
C HIS A 57 -5.87 -2.55 -1.80
N ASP A 58 -6.00 -3.83 -1.51
CA ASP A 58 -6.26 -4.34 -0.17
C ASP A 58 -5.04 -4.14 0.73
N LYS A 59 -5.27 -4.14 2.03
CA LYS A 59 -4.24 -3.86 3.03
C LYS A 59 -4.27 -4.91 4.12
N THR A 60 -3.09 -5.20 4.65
CA THR A 60 -2.94 -6.03 5.85
C THR A 60 -2.32 -5.19 6.95
N TYR A 61 -2.87 -5.32 8.15
CA TYR A 61 -2.40 -4.61 9.32
C TYR A 61 -2.20 -5.58 10.48
N GLU A 62 -1.26 -5.27 11.34
CA GLU A 62 -1.19 -5.74 12.71
C GLU A 62 -1.56 -4.59 13.64
N ALA A 63 -2.46 -4.84 14.56
CA ALA A 63 -2.99 -3.82 15.48
C ALA A 63 -3.03 -4.33 16.92
N ILE A 64 -2.78 -3.43 17.85
CA ILE A 64 -2.99 -3.67 19.29
C ILE A 64 -4.21 -2.86 19.72
N LEU A 65 -5.25 -3.56 20.13
CA LEU A 65 -6.43 -3.00 20.77
C LEU A 65 -6.22 -2.94 22.28
N GLN A 66 -6.34 -1.78 22.87
CA GLN A 66 -6.40 -1.59 24.32
C GLN A 66 -7.87 -1.61 24.75
N LEU A 67 -8.21 -2.46 25.71
CA LEU A 67 -9.55 -2.54 26.31
C LEU A 67 -9.65 -1.69 27.59
N GLY A 68 -10.88 -1.29 27.92
CA GLY A 68 -11.24 -0.60 29.14
C GLY A 68 -11.37 0.91 29.03
N GLU A 69 -10.88 1.51 27.98
CA GLU A 69 -10.94 2.95 27.72
C GLU A 69 -11.41 3.23 26.30
N LYS A 70 -12.27 4.22 26.12
CA LYS A 70 -12.63 4.80 24.83
C LYS A 70 -12.04 6.20 24.71
N ARG A 71 -11.52 6.53 23.53
CA ARG A 71 -10.91 7.83 23.26
C ARG A 71 -11.61 8.52 22.11
N ASP A 72 -11.66 9.85 22.15
CA ASP A 72 -12.38 10.66 21.16
C ASP A 72 -11.82 10.54 19.73
N THR A 73 -10.51 10.23 19.58
CA THR A 73 -9.88 9.98 18.26
C THR A 73 -9.92 8.50 17.86
N GLY A 74 -10.28 7.59 18.79
CA GLY A 74 -10.19 6.13 18.61
C GLY A 74 -8.77 5.57 18.65
N ASP A 75 -7.75 6.38 19.01
CA ASP A 75 -6.34 6.00 19.15
C ASP A 75 -5.67 6.65 20.36
N VAL A 76 -4.35 6.44 20.53
CA VAL A 76 -3.58 6.91 21.69
C VAL A 76 -3.51 8.44 21.85
N GLU A 77 -3.76 9.21 20.79
CA GLU A 77 -3.67 10.68 20.82
C GLU A 77 -4.91 11.33 21.44
N GLY A 78 -6.03 10.58 21.48
CA GLY A 78 -7.30 11.09 21.98
C GLY A 78 -7.37 11.19 23.51
N LYS A 79 -8.32 12.01 23.95
CA LYS A 79 -8.70 12.09 25.37
C LYS A 79 -9.63 10.93 25.73
N ILE A 80 -9.52 10.43 26.95
CA ILE A 80 -10.45 9.43 27.46
C ILE A 80 -11.83 10.07 27.61
N ILE A 81 -12.84 9.49 26.98
CA ILE A 81 -14.23 9.93 27.02
C ILE A 81 -15.16 8.93 27.71
N GLU A 82 -14.74 7.67 27.82
CA GLU A 82 -15.49 6.63 28.51
C GLU A 82 -14.51 5.59 29.09
N GLN A 83 -14.85 5.05 30.25
CA GLN A 83 -14.14 3.91 30.85
C GLN A 83 -15.15 2.82 31.23
N LYS A 84 -14.78 1.56 30.96
CA LYS A 84 -15.63 0.41 31.26
C LYS A 84 -14.79 -0.77 31.70
N ASN A 85 -15.28 -1.53 32.67
CA ASN A 85 -14.58 -2.69 33.19
C ASN A 85 -14.31 -3.71 32.09
N VAL A 86 -13.13 -4.33 32.15
CA VAL A 86 -12.74 -5.46 31.30
C VAL A 86 -12.88 -6.72 32.16
N THR A 87 -13.73 -7.62 31.70
CA THR A 87 -13.98 -8.90 32.36
C THR A 87 -13.05 -9.98 31.81
N GLU A 88 -12.87 -11.07 32.56
CA GLU A 88 -12.13 -12.24 32.06
C GLU A 88 -12.73 -12.77 30.75
N LYS A 89 -14.06 -12.71 30.60
CA LYS A 89 -14.74 -13.07 29.36
C LYS A 89 -14.31 -12.21 28.19
N SER A 90 -14.06 -10.92 28.40
CA SER A 90 -13.61 -9.99 27.35
C SER A 90 -12.21 -10.34 26.82
N LEU A 91 -11.39 -11.03 27.62
CA LEU A 91 -10.01 -11.45 27.30
C LEU A 91 -9.91 -12.95 26.97
N ASN A 92 -11.02 -13.67 27.03
CA ASN A 92 -11.05 -15.10 26.68
C ASN A 92 -10.84 -15.30 25.18
N THR A 93 -9.87 -16.11 24.81
CA THR A 93 -9.47 -16.38 23.42
C THR A 93 -10.61 -16.93 22.56
N GLU A 94 -11.46 -17.83 23.11
CA GLU A 94 -12.60 -18.40 22.38
C GLU A 94 -13.65 -17.33 22.09
N ASN A 95 -13.93 -16.46 23.07
CA ASN A 95 -14.87 -15.36 22.93
C ASN A 95 -14.37 -14.34 21.90
N ILE A 96 -13.07 -13.98 21.93
CA ILE A 96 -12.44 -13.08 20.95
C ILE A 96 -12.56 -13.67 19.55
N ASN A 97 -12.20 -14.95 19.36
CA ASN A 97 -12.30 -15.61 18.07
C ASN A 97 -13.76 -15.71 17.58
N SER A 98 -14.72 -15.89 18.49
CA SER A 98 -16.15 -15.84 18.13
C SER A 98 -16.55 -14.46 17.63
N VAL A 99 -16.13 -13.38 18.30
CA VAL A 99 -16.37 -12.00 17.86
C VAL A 99 -15.72 -11.74 16.48
N PHE A 100 -14.48 -12.18 16.28
CA PHE A 100 -13.76 -12.02 15.01
C PHE A 100 -14.51 -12.64 13.84
N LYS A 101 -15.04 -13.84 14.02
CA LYS A 101 -15.84 -14.52 12.99
C LYS A 101 -17.08 -13.71 12.56
N THR A 102 -17.68 -12.93 13.47
CA THR A 102 -18.85 -12.09 13.14
C THR A 102 -18.49 -10.83 12.35
N LEU A 103 -17.21 -10.48 12.28
CA LEU A 103 -16.71 -9.28 11.62
C LEU A 103 -16.14 -9.56 10.24
N ILE A 104 -15.95 -10.83 9.87
CA ILE A 104 -15.46 -11.22 8.53
C ILE A 104 -16.58 -11.05 7.50
N GLY A 105 -16.23 -10.53 6.33
CA GLY A 105 -17.12 -10.31 5.19
C GLY A 105 -17.44 -8.84 4.95
N LYS A 106 -18.46 -8.62 4.11
CA LYS A 106 -18.92 -7.28 3.73
C LYS A 106 -19.76 -6.67 4.84
N GLN A 107 -19.46 -5.43 5.18
CA GLN A 107 -20.15 -4.69 6.21
C GLN A 107 -20.11 -3.18 5.97
N GLU A 108 -20.96 -2.45 6.66
CA GLU A 108 -20.91 -0.99 6.69
C GLU A 108 -20.05 -0.50 7.86
N GLN A 109 -19.22 0.49 7.60
CA GLN A 109 -18.43 1.15 8.62
C GLN A 109 -18.61 2.67 8.52
N ILE A 110 -18.87 3.33 9.64
CA ILE A 110 -18.87 4.78 9.74
C ILE A 110 -17.42 5.25 9.93
N PRO A 111 -16.86 6.03 8.99
CA PRO A 111 -15.53 6.60 9.13
C PRO A 111 -15.40 7.46 10.39
N PRO A 112 -14.24 7.45 11.08
CA PRO A 112 -14.03 8.32 12.22
C PRO A 112 -13.97 9.79 11.79
N ILE A 113 -14.45 10.69 12.66
CA ILE A 113 -14.44 12.13 12.37
C ILE A 113 -13.02 12.68 12.20
N TYR A 114 -12.03 12.09 12.89
CA TYR A 114 -10.61 12.41 12.71
C TYR A 114 -10.02 11.64 11.51
N SER A 115 -10.52 11.95 10.30
CA SER A 115 -10.01 11.37 9.06
C SER A 115 -9.82 12.40 7.95
N ALA A 116 -9.04 12.04 6.93
CA ALA A 116 -8.80 12.89 5.75
C ALA A 116 -9.93 12.81 4.70
N LEU A 117 -11.00 12.09 5.01
CA LEU A 117 -12.17 12.00 4.16
C LEU A 117 -12.80 13.38 3.99
N LYS A 118 -13.22 13.71 2.76
CA LYS A 118 -13.91 14.98 2.49
C LYS A 118 -15.42 14.80 2.48
N VAL A 119 -16.11 15.70 3.19
CA VAL A 119 -17.56 15.87 3.14
C VAL A 119 -17.80 17.36 2.84
N ASN A 120 -18.62 17.66 1.85
CA ASN A 120 -18.89 19.03 1.40
C ASN A 120 -17.61 19.86 1.11
N GLY A 121 -16.57 19.18 0.53
CA GLY A 121 -15.31 19.84 0.17
C GLY A 121 -14.29 20.02 1.29
N LYS A 122 -14.70 19.91 2.58
CA LYS A 122 -13.89 20.08 3.79
C LYS A 122 -13.53 18.70 4.37
N LYS A 123 -12.34 18.50 4.90
CA LYS A 123 -11.92 17.23 5.50
C LYS A 123 -12.57 17.03 6.88
N LEU A 124 -12.92 15.79 7.22
CA LEU A 124 -13.60 15.47 8.48
C LEU A 124 -12.83 15.95 9.71
N TYR A 125 -11.50 15.80 9.74
CA TYR A 125 -10.70 16.30 10.87
C TYR A 125 -10.77 17.83 11.05
N GLU A 126 -11.10 18.59 10.00
CA GLU A 126 -11.29 20.05 10.09
C GLU A 126 -12.61 20.37 10.79
N TYR A 127 -13.68 19.60 10.55
CA TYR A 127 -14.92 19.67 11.30
C TYR A 127 -14.70 19.38 12.79
N ALA A 128 -13.99 18.28 13.08
CA ALA A 128 -13.69 17.86 14.45
C ALA A 128 -12.94 18.96 15.23
N ARG A 129 -11.92 19.57 14.63
CA ARG A 129 -11.14 20.65 15.27
C ARG A 129 -11.94 21.92 15.53
N ASN A 130 -12.93 22.19 14.69
CA ASN A 130 -13.79 23.36 14.85
C ASN A 130 -15.00 23.08 15.76
N GLY A 131 -15.17 21.84 16.28
CA GLY A 131 -16.34 21.45 17.04
C GLY A 131 -17.64 21.44 16.21
N GLU A 132 -17.53 21.34 14.88
CA GLU A 132 -18.66 21.34 13.96
C GLU A 132 -19.21 19.91 13.81
N ASN A 133 -20.52 19.75 13.92
CA ASN A 133 -21.19 18.50 13.64
C ASN A 133 -21.36 18.30 12.14
N VAL A 134 -21.05 17.09 11.66
CA VAL A 134 -21.25 16.71 10.26
C VAL A 134 -21.80 15.28 10.20
N LYS A 135 -22.80 15.06 9.36
CA LYS A 135 -23.32 13.70 9.12
C LYS A 135 -22.30 12.95 8.26
N ILE A 136 -21.83 11.82 8.79
CA ILE A 136 -20.89 10.93 8.12
C ILE A 136 -21.68 9.71 7.64
N GLU A 137 -21.73 9.52 6.32
CA GLU A 137 -22.42 8.37 5.74
C GLU A 137 -21.58 7.10 5.89
N PRO A 138 -22.19 5.96 6.24
CA PRO A 138 -21.52 4.67 6.26
C PRO A 138 -20.91 4.32 4.89
N ARG A 139 -19.84 3.53 4.91
CA ARG A 139 -19.19 3.04 3.69
C ARG A 139 -19.08 1.53 3.73
N GLN A 140 -19.29 0.93 2.57
CA GLN A 140 -19.06 -0.49 2.38
C GLN A 140 -17.57 -0.79 2.48
N ILE A 141 -17.24 -1.72 3.36
CA ILE A 141 -15.92 -2.31 3.53
C ILE A 141 -16.03 -3.83 3.51
N GLU A 142 -14.91 -4.50 3.37
CA GLU A 142 -14.84 -5.95 3.48
C GLU A 142 -13.62 -6.33 4.33
N ILE A 143 -13.84 -7.20 5.31
CA ILE A 143 -12.78 -7.83 6.10
C ILE A 143 -12.62 -9.24 5.57
N TYR A 144 -11.47 -9.53 4.98
CA TYR A 144 -11.19 -10.84 4.38
C TYR A 144 -10.75 -11.85 5.42
N SER A 145 -9.92 -11.42 6.37
CA SER A 145 -9.47 -12.23 7.48
C SER A 145 -9.22 -11.40 8.73
N LEU A 146 -9.39 -12.04 9.89
CA LEU A 146 -9.13 -11.48 11.21
C LEU A 146 -8.55 -12.59 12.07
N GLU A 147 -7.31 -12.44 12.50
CA GLU A 147 -6.52 -13.45 13.19
C GLU A 147 -6.05 -12.91 14.54
N LEU A 148 -6.30 -13.67 15.60
CA LEU A 148 -5.79 -13.36 16.94
C LEU A 148 -4.33 -13.79 17.04
N LEU A 149 -3.43 -12.86 17.33
CA LEU A 149 -2.00 -13.12 17.48
C LEU A 149 -1.63 -13.33 18.95
N ASN A 150 -2.11 -12.47 19.86
CA ASN A 150 -1.82 -12.56 21.29
C ASN A 150 -2.88 -11.85 22.14
N VAL A 151 -3.05 -12.29 23.39
CA VAL A 151 -3.85 -11.62 24.43
C VAL A 151 -2.96 -11.39 25.63
N ASP A 152 -2.86 -10.13 26.06
CA ASP A 152 -2.17 -9.76 27.28
C ASP A 152 -3.21 -9.41 28.37
N ASN A 153 -3.42 -10.33 29.27
CA ASN A 153 -4.38 -10.20 30.39
C ASN A 153 -4.01 -9.13 31.37
N ILE A 154 -2.70 -8.88 31.59
CA ILE A 154 -2.19 -7.89 32.54
C ILE A 154 -2.47 -6.49 32.02
N ASN A 155 -2.06 -6.23 30.79
CA ASN A 155 -2.23 -4.94 30.14
C ASN A 155 -3.60 -4.77 29.45
N LYS A 156 -4.44 -5.81 29.47
CA LYS A 156 -5.78 -5.84 28.84
C LYS A 156 -5.72 -5.46 27.36
N THR A 157 -4.78 -6.06 26.62
CA THR A 157 -4.61 -5.79 25.19
C THR A 157 -4.84 -7.03 24.35
N ILE A 158 -5.34 -6.82 23.13
CA ILE A 158 -5.54 -7.84 22.11
C ILE A 158 -4.69 -7.45 20.91
N HIS A 159 -3.73 -8.30 20.53
CA HIS A 159 -2.93 -8.17 19.33
C HIS A 159 -3.53 -9.04 18.24
N PHE A 160 -3.84 -8.44 17.10
CA PHE A 160 -4.48 -9.14 15.98
C PHE A 160 -3.96 -8.66 14.63
N LYS A 161 -4.11 -9.54 13.65
CA LYS A 161 -3.85 -9.25 12.23
C LYS A 161 -5.16 -9.18 11.47
N VAL A 162 -5.29 -8.21 10.58
CA VAL A 162 -6.47 -8.03 9.74
C VAL A 162 -6.08 -7.80 8.29
N GLU A 163 -6.74 -8.51 7.38
CA GLU A 163 -6.71 -8.22 5.96
C GLU A 163 -8.06 -7.65 5.54
N CYS A 164 -8.05 -6.49 4.85
CA CYS A 164 -9.27 -5.76 4.57
C CYS A 164 -9.18 -4.95 3.27
N SER A 165 -10.35 -4.61 2.76
CA SER A 165 -10.52 -3.76 1.59
C SER A 165 -10.05 -2.32 1.85
N LYS A 166 -9.87 -1.58 0.77
CA LYS A 166 -9.61 -0.13 0.85
C LYS A 166 -10.66 0.59 1.68
N GLY A 167 -10.24 1.64 2.38
CA GLY A 167 -11.15 2.52 3.12
C GLY A 167 -11.56 2.01 4.49
N THR A 168 -11.11 0.83 4.90
CA THR A 168 -11.32 0.29 6.25
C THR A 168 -10.50 1.07 7.27
N TYR A 169 -11.17 1.57 8.33
CA TYR A 169 -10.55 2.25 9.46
C TYR A 169 -10.35 1.27 10.61
N ILE A 170 -9.10 0.98 10.93
CA ILE A 170 -8.75 0.01 11.98
C ILE A 170 -9.11 0.57 13.37
N ARG A 171 -9.12 1.88 13.57
CA ARG A 171 -9.61 2.53 14.78
C ARG A 171 -11.08 2.16 15.06
N THR A 172 -11.95 2.32 14.07
CA THR A 172 -13.37 1.95 14.18
C THR A 172 -13.55 0.44 14.36
N LEU A 173 -12.69 -0.38 13.71
CA LEU A 173 -12.70 -1.83 13.91
C LEU A 173 -12.36 -2.19 15.36
N CYS A 174 -11.33 -1.56 15.95
CA CYS A 174 -10.95 -1.76 17.35
C CYS A 174 -12.10 -1.43 18.31
N GLU A 175 -12.78 -0.28 18.12
CA GLU A 175 -13.97 0.08 18.90
C GLU A 175 -15.08 -0.96 18.76
N GLY A 176 -15.38 -1.39 17.54
CA GLY A 176 -16.40 -2.40 17.28
C GLY A 176 -16.09 -3.78 17.84
N ILE A 177 -14.82 -4.17 17.89
CA ILE A 177 -14.38 -5.41 18.59
C ILE A 177 -14.62 -5.27 20.11
N ALA A 178 -14.16 -4.17 20.71
CA ALA A 178 -14.29 -3.94 22.16
C ALA A 178 -15.77 -3.92 22.59
N GLU A 179 -16.63 -3.28 21.81
CA GLU A 179 -18.08 -3.22 22.05
C GLU A 179 -18.71 -4.61 22.07
N ARG A 180 -18.38 -5.48 21.08
CA ARG A 180 -18.87 -6.86 21.03
C ARG A 180 -18.32 -7.74 22.15
N LEU A 181 -17.14 -7.41 22.68
CA LEU A 181 -16.58 -8.04 23.87
C LEU A 181 -17.20 -7.53 25.19
N GLY A 182 -18.17 -6.59 25.11
CA GLY A 182 -18.92 -6.07 26.26
C GLY A 182 -18.20 -4.95 27.04
N THR A 183 -17.16 -4.35 26.46
CA THR A 183 -16.39 -3.24 27.04
C THR A 183 -16.21 -2.11 26.04
N VAL A 184 -15.27 -1.20 26.27
CA VAL A 184 -14.83 -0.16 25.36
C VAL A 184 -13.34 -0.33 25.05
N GLY A 185 -12.87 0.25 23.93
CA GLY A 185 -11.46 0.14 23.58
C GLY A 185 -11.03 1.16 22.53
N TYR A 186 -9.72 1.26 22.35
CA TYR A 186 -9.11 2.12 21.32
C TYR A 186 -7.91 1.42 20.69
N MET A 187 -7.53 1.85 19.50
CA MET A 187 -6.35 1.37 18.79
C MET A 187 -5.08 1.93 19.44
N LYS A 188 -4.32 1.07 20.13
CA LYS A 188 -3.08 1.44 20.82
C LYS A 188 -1.90 1.51 19.85
N GLU A 189 -1.80 0.53 18.95
CA GLU A 189 -0.74 0.46 17.94
C GLU A 189 -1.30 -0.02 16.62
N LEU A 190 -0.67 0.44 15.54
CA LEU A 190 -0.99 0.04 14.18
C LEU A 190 0.28 -0.08 13.35
N ASN A 191 0.46 -1.24 12.72
CA ASN A 191 1.50 -1.48 11.73
C ASN A 191 0.88 -1.99 10.43
N ARG A 192 1.04 -1.26 9.33
CA ARG A 192 0.59 -1.73 8.02
C ARG A 192 1.66 -2.61 7.41
N THR A 193 1.43 -3.91 7.36
CA THR A 193 2.41 -4.90 6.87
C THR A 193 2.32 -5.10 5.35
N ARG A 194 1.16 -4.78 4.71
CA ARG A 194 0.98 -4.97 3.26
C ARG A 194 0.04 -3.93 2.63
N VAL A 195 0.34 -3.56 1.39
CA VAL A 195 -0.54 -2.79 0.49
C VAL A 195 -0.46 -3.43 -0.90
N GLY A 196 -1.50 -4.15 -1.34
CA GLY A 196 -1.44 -4.95 -2.58
C GLY A 196 -0.25 -5.90 -2.53
N ASP A 197 0.63 -5.82 -3.53
CA ASP A 197 1.84 -6.64 -3.64
C ASP A 197 3.06 -6.05 -2.93
N PHE A 198 2.89 -5.00 -2.17
CA PHE A 198 3.97 -4.36 -1.42
C PHE A 198 3.96 -4.82 0.03
N TYR A 199 5.00 -5.53 0.44
CA TYR A 199 5.18 -6.09 1.77
C TYR A 199 6.21 -5.29 2.57
N ILE A 200 6.11 -5.34 3.89
CA ILE A 200 6.98 -4.61 4.81
C ILE A 200 8.44 -5.05 4.69
N GLU A 201 8.68 -6.32 4.38
CA GLU A 201 10.00 -6.92 4.20
C GLU A 201 10.77 -6.28 3.02
N ASN A 202 10.02 -5.75 2.04
CA ASN A 202 10.57 -5.08 0.86
C ASN A 202 10.63 -3.56 1.02
N SER A 203 10.32 -3.04 2.22
CA SER A 203 10.34 -1.62 2.50
C SER A 203 11.71 -1.16 3.03
N ILE A 204 12.00 0.11 2.84
CA ILE A 204 13.22 0.76 3.32
C ILE A 204 12.89 1.88 4.29
N THR A 205 13.85 2.31 5.08
CA THR A 205 13.73 3.50 5.93
C THR A 205 14.03 4.78 5.15
N ILE A 206 13.74 5.95 5.74
CA ILE A 206 14.11 7.25 5.14
C ILE A 206 15.64 7.41 5.09
N GLU A 207 16.34 6.91 6.07
CA GLU A 207 17.81 6.94 6.15
C GLU A 207 18.43 6.11 5.01
N GLN A 208 17.87 4.95 4.69
CA GLN A 208 18.27 4.15 3.54
C GLN A 208 17.98 4.86 2.21
N LEU A 209 16.86 5.58 2.13
CA LEU A 209 16.55 6.42 0.96
C LEU A 209 17.60 7.53 0.79
N GLU A 210 18.03 8.20 1.87
CA GLU A 210 19.09 9.22 1.86
C GLU A 210 20.43 8.65 1.40
N GLN A 211 20.72 7.41 1.77
CA GLN A 211 21.94 6.70 1.37
C GLN A 211 21.85 6.08 -0.03
N SER A 212 20.80 6.38 -0.79
CA SER A 212 20.52 5.79 -2.12
C SER A 212 20.41 4.25 -2.12
N GLN A 213 20.07 3.65 -0.99
CA GLN A 213 19.86 2.22 -0.82
C GLN A 213 18.41 1.85 -1.14
N TYR A 214 17.99 2.07 -2.38
CA TYR A 214 16.61 1.80 -2.79
C TYR A 214 16.51 1.29 -4.22
N GLN A 215 15.41 0.61 -4.52
CA GLN A 215 15.04 0.23 -5.88
C GLN A 215 13.77 0.96 -6.30
N ILE A 216 13.74 1.41 -7.55
CA ILE A 216 12.54 1.99 -8.16
C ILE A 216 11.85 0.89 -8.94
N ILE A 217 10.60 0.60 -8.59
CA ILE A 217 9.72 -0.22 -9.42
C ILE A 217 9.26 0.67 -10.57
N THR A 218 9.66 0.32 -11.80
CA THR A 218 9.26 1.08 -12.99
C THR A 218 7.76 0.90 -13.29
N ILE A 219 7.19 1.79 -14.11
CA ILE A 219 5.79 1.64 -14.57
C ILE A 219 5.62 0.31 -15.30
N GLU A 220 6.58 -0.06 -16.14
CA GLU A 220 6.59 -1.34 -16.87
C GLU A 220 6.58 -2.55 -15.93
N GLN A 221 7.43 -2.55 -14.90
CA GLN A 221 7.49 -3.61 -13.90
C GLN A 221 6.21 -3.68 -13.06
N PHE A 222 5.59 -2.53 -12.77
CA PHE A 222 4.34 -2.49 -12.01
C PHE A 222 3.17 -3.15 -12.76
N PHE A 223 3.14 -3.03 -14.09
CA PHE A 223 2.12 -3.63 -14.95
C PHE A 223 2.60 -4.89 -15.68
N LYS A 224 3.61 -5.60 -15.14
CA LYS A 224 4.23 -6.77 -15.81
C LYS A 224 3.25 -7.88 -16.17
N ASP A 225 2.18 -8.03 -15.39
CA ASP A 225 1.17 -9.08 -15.56
C ASP A 225 0.04 -8.68 -16.53
N GLU A 226 0.00 -7.41 -16.97
CA GLU A 226 -0.94 -6.96 -17.98
C GLU A 226 -0.48 -7.35 -19.39
N GLU A 227 -1.42 -7.57 -20.29
CA GLU A 227 -1.13 -7.82 -21.71
C GLU A 227 -0.46 -6.63 -22.38
N PHE A 228 0.09 -6.82 -23.58
CA PHE A 228 0.78 -5.75 -24.28
C PHE A 228 0.27 -5.58 -25.72
N ILE A 229 0.44 -4.36 -26.25
CA ILE A 229 0.17 -3.98 -27.62
C ILE A 229 1.45 -3.39 -28.22
N ASN A 230 1.86 -3.93 -29.37
CA ASN A 230 2.98 -3.38 -30.13
C ASN A 230 2.44 -2.43 -31.21
N LEU A 231 2.82 -1.16 -31.14
CA LEU A 231 2.37 -0.13 -32.08
C LEU A 231 3.31 -0.04 -33.28
N THR A 232 2.74 0.13 -34.47
CA THR A 232 3.51 0.56 -35.65
C THR A 232 4.02 2.00 -35.43
N GLU A 233 5.02 2.43 -36.19
CA GLU A 233 5.54 3.82 -36.14
C GLU A 233 4.43 4.87 -36.34
N LYS A 234 3.52 4.64 -37.27
CA LYS A 234 2.36 5.50 -37.48
C LYS A 234 1.40 5.49 -36.29
N GLY A 235 1.11 4.30 -35.78
CA GLY A 235 0.28 4.11 -34.57
C GLY A 235 0.85 4.84 -33.38
N LEU A 236 2.16 4.74 -33.16
CA LEU A 236 2.84 5.45 -32.07
C LEU A 236 2.68 6.97 -32.17
N LYS A 237 2.88 7.55 -33.36
CA LYS A 237 2.71 9.00 -33.57
C LYS A 237 1.29 9.45 -33.22
N LEU A 238 0.27 8.69 -33.63
CA LEU A 238 -1.12 8.98 -33.31
C LEU A 238 -1.40 8.84 -31.81
N PHE A 239 -0.96 7.74 -31.19
CA PHE A 239 -1.12 7.45 -29.78
C PHE A 239 -0.48 8.53 -28.90
N LEU A 240 0.74 8.96 -29.23
CA LEU A 240 1.43 10.03 -28.49
C LEU A 240 0.75 11.39 -28.63
N ASN A 241 0.03 11.64 -29.74
CA ASN A 241 -0.77 12.85 -29.94
C ASN A 241 -2.17 12.76 -29.31
N GLY A 242 -2.48 11.65 -28.61
CA GLY A 242 -3.76 11.48 -27.91
C GLY A 242 -4.90 11.01 -28.82
N VAL A 243 -4.61 10.62 -30.06
CA VAL A 243 -5.60 10.04 -30.98
C VAL A 243 -5.97 8.65 -30.48
N GLN A 244 -7.26 8.34 -30.45
CA GLN A 244 -7.75 7.02 -30.12
C GLN A 244 -7.54 6.08 -31.30
N LEU A 245 -7.01 4.90 -31.04
CA LEU A 245 -6.78 3.86 -32.05
C LEU A 245 -7.78 2.73 -31.84
N THR A 246 -8.32 2.17 -32.91
CA THR A 246 -9.23 1.02 -32.83
C THR A 246 -8.42 -0.27 -32.68
N TYR A 247 -8.78 -1.06 -31.64
CA TYR A 247 -8.24 -2.40 -31.39
C TYR A 247 -9.37 -3.31 -30.92
N HIS A 248 -9.56 -4.44 -31.59
CA HIS A 248 -10.55 -5.47 -31.23
C HIS A 248 -10.01 -6.37 -30.09
N LEU A 249 -9.81 -5.76 -28.94
CA LEU A 249 -9.33 -6.42 -27.72
C LEU A 249 -10.29 -6.15 -26.56
N VAL A 250 -10.21 -6.94 -25.51
CA VAL A 250 -11.03 -6.82 -24.30
C VAL A 250 -10.76 -5.47 -23.61
N ASP A 251 -11.80 -4.88 -23.04
CA ASP A 251 -11.66 -3.69 -22.22
C ASP A 251 -10.69 -3.94 -21.06
N GLY A 252 -9.65 -3.13 -20.94
CA GLY A 252 -8.60 -3.36 -19.96
C GLY A 252 -7.44 -2.38 -20.05
N ILE A 253 -6.43 -2.66 -19.24
CA ILE A 253 -5.15 -1.95 -19.22
C ILE A 253 -4.16 -2.76 -20.05
N TYR A 254 -3.34 -2.06 -20.84
CA TYR A 254 -2.35 -2.69 -21.71
C TYR A 254 -1.02 -1.97 -21.61
N ARG A 255 0.06 -2.73 -21.57
CA ARG A 255 1.42 -2.21 -21.76
C ARG A 255 1.61 -1.89 -23.25
N ILE A 256 2.10 -0.71 -23.54
CA ILE A 256 2.29 -0.25 -24.93
C ILE A 256 3.76 -0.26 -25.27
N TYR A 257 4.07 -0.92 -26.37
CA TYR A 257 5.42 -1.02 -26.91
C TYR A 257 5.48 -0.50 -28.36
N GLN A 258 6.66 -0.12 -28.79
CA GLN A 258 7.07 -0.04 -30.17
C GLN A 258 8.36 -0.80 -30.32
N ASP A 259 8.33 -1.84 -31.12
CA ASP A 259 9.38 -2.86 -31.15
C ASP A 259 9.63 -3.38 -29.73
N ASP A 260 10.86 -3.36 -29.23
CA ASP A 260 11.22 -3.80 -27.85
C ASP A 260 11.21 -2.65 -26.85
N LYS A 261 10.68 -1.47 -27.21
CA LYS A 261 10.72 -0.29 -26.34
C LYS A 261 9.38 -0.08 -25.65
N PHE A 262 9.38 -0.08 -24.33
CA PHE A 262 8.22 0.31 -23.53
C PHE A 262 7.91 1.80 -23.73
N ILE A 263 6.67 2.10 -24.14
CA ILE A 263 6.19 3.46 -24.42
C ILE A 263 5.37 4.00 -23.24
N GLY A 264 4.61 3.13 -22.58
CA GLY A 264 3.72 3.53 -21.51
C GLY A 264 2.54 2.58 -21.34
N ILE A 265 1.47 3.09 -20.77
CA ILE A 265 0.23 2.35 -20.49
C ILE A 265 -0.92 2.95 -21.29
N GLY A 266 -1.67 2.08 -21.95
CA GLY A 266 -2.93 2.39 -22.61
C GLY A 266 -4.12 1.76 -21.89
N THR A 267 -5.31 2.25 -22.17
CA THR A 267 -6.57 1.60 -21.76
C THR A 267 -7.42 1.42 -22.98
N ILE A 268 -7.91 0.22 -23.18
CA ILE A 268 -8.97 -0.07 -24.17
C ILE A 268 -10.30 0.04 -23.46
N LYS A 269 -11.21 0.75 -24.08
CA LYS A 269 -12.63 0.80 -23.72
C LYS A 269 -13.47 0.92 -24.97
N ASN A 270 -14.41 -0.01 -25.14
CA ASN A 270 -15.24 -0.11 -26.36
C ASN A 270 -14.37 -0.11 -27.64
N GLU A 271 -13.37 -1.00 -27.69
CA GLU A 271 -12.41 -1.16 -28.79
C GLU A 271 -11.50 0.07 -29.06
N LEU A 272 -11.56 1.10 -28.25
CA LEU A 272 -10.77 2.32 -28.42
C LEU A 272 -9.59 2.36 -27.44
N LEU A 273 -8.38 2.24 -27.97
CA LEU A 273 -7.14 2.41 -27.22
C LEU A 273 -6.86 3.90 -27.00
N LYS A 274 -6.71 4.29 -25.76
CA LYS A 274 -6.35 5.64 -25.32
C LYS A 274 -5.08 5.63 -24.49
N CYS A 275 -4.18 6.56 -24.75
CA CYS A 275 -2.99 6.79 -23.93
C CYS A 275 -3.41 7.23 -22.52
N ARG A 276 -2.86 6.57 -21.51
CA ARG A 276 -3.07 6.94 -20.10
C ARG A 276 -1.81 7.53 -19.47
N GLU A 277 -0.70 6.79 -19.58
CA GLU A 277 0.59 7.17 -18.98
C GLU A 277 1.69 6.90 -20.01
N ARG A 278 2.60 7.86 -20.19
CA ARG A 278 3.76 7.73 -21.07
C ARG A 278 5.02 7.51 -20.27
N ASP A 279 5.92 6.70 -20.78
CA ASP A 279 7.29 6.66 -20.26
C ASP A 279 7.91 8.06 -20.40
N SER A 280 8.64 8.50 -19.38
CA SER A 280 9.28 9.82 -19.34
C SER A 280 10.22 10.10 -20.52
N ARG A 281 10.78 9.04 -21.11
CA ARG A 281 11.67 9.12 -22.30
C ARG A 281 10.98 9.61 -23.56
N TYR A 282 9.65 9.50 -23.65
CA TYR A 282 8.86 9.90 -24.83
C TYR A 282 8.19 11.28 -24.74
N ASN A 283 8.52 12.06 -23.72
CA ASN A 283 7.95 13.40 -23.54
C ASN A 283 8.76 14.53 -24.21
N ASN A 284 9.73 14.21 -25.07
CA ASN A 284 10.68 15.18 -25.64
C ASN A 284 10.20 15.78 -26.96
N ASN A 285 9.16 16.64 -26.91
CA ASN A 285 8.97 17.69 -27.92
C ASN A 285 9.02 19.09 -27.33
N ARG A 286 9.89 19.34 -26.34
CA ARG A 286 10.34 20.71 -26.01
C ARG A 286 11.81 20.62 -25.58
N THR A 287 12.62 21.30 -26.36
CA THR A 287 14.05 21.57 -26.26
C THR A 287 14.51 21.91 -24.84
N ASP A 288 15.15 20.98 -24.18
CA ASP A 288 16.10 21.24 -23.11
C ASP A 288 17.19 20.15 -23.14
N PRO A 289 18.39 20.44 -23.71
CA PRO A 289 19.48 19.47 -23.82
C PRO A 289 20.08 19.07 -22.47
N GLU A 290 19.96 19.88 -21.43
CA GLU A 290 20.61 19.64 -20.14
C GLU A 290 19.79 18.79 -19.16
N ARG A 291 18.48 18.66 -19.37
CA ARG A 291 17.61 17.78 -18.58
C ARG A 291 17.73 16.29 -18.93
N LYS A 292 18.40 15.96 -20.05
CA LYS A 292 18.53 14.59 -20.57
C LYS A 292 19.48 13.68 -19.78
N VAL A 293 20.33 14.19 -18.92
CA VAL A 293 21.42 13.40 -18.32
C VAL A 293 21.23 13.08 -16.82
N ARG A 294 20.30 13.75 -16.11
CA ARG A 294 20.12 13.54 -14.66
C ARG A 294 19.04 12.52 -14.24
N LEU A 295 18.30 11.93 -15.16
CA LEU A 295 17.12 11.12 -14.81
C LEU A 295 17.37 9.62 -14.76
N PHE A 296 18.54 9.10 -15.13
CA PHE A 296 18.78 7.64 -15.17
C PHE A 296 20.24 7.19 -14.99
N LEU A 297 21.03 7.88 -14.20
CA LEU A 297 22.32 7.34 -13.75
C LEU A 297 22.37 7.18 -12.23
N GLY A 298 21.34 6.56 -11.67
CA GLY A 298 21.41 5.92 -10.36
C GLY A 298 21.79 4.45 -10.48
N VAL A 299 22.42 4.05 -11.57
CA VAL A 299 23.21 2.81 -11.59
C VAL A 299 24.59 3.19 -11.11
N THR A 300 24.76 3.30 -9.81
CA THR A 300 26.09 3.06 -9.24
C THR A 300 26.41 1.61 -9.57
N THR A 301 27.27 1.42 -10.57
CA THR A 301 28.06 0.21 -10.72
C THR A 301 28.61 -0.14 -9.35
N ILE A 302 28.04 -1.14 -8.73
CA ILE A 302 28.67 -1.83 -7.62
C ILE A 302 29.96 -2.38 -8.22
N PRO A 303 31.15 -2.06 -7.68
CA PRO A 303 32.40 -2.69 -8.14
C PRO A 303 32.22 -4.21 -8.04
N SER A 304 32.58 -4.90 -9.11
CA SER A 304 32.45 -6.34 -9.29
C SER A 304 33.38 -7.19 -8.42
N GLU A 305 33.75 -6.71 -7.25
CA GLU A 305 34.66 -7.40 -6.35
C GLU A 305 34.00 -7.81 -5.04
N ARG A 306 32.92 -8.50 -5.04
CA ARG A 306 32.46 -9.39 -3.92
C ARG A 306 31.19 -10.17 -4.20
N LEU A 307 31.14 -10.84 -5.33
CA LEU A 307 30.25 -12.00 -5.47
C LEU A 307 31.12 -13.24 -5.69
N ARG A 308 31.74 -13.73 -4.62
CA ARG A 308 32.21 -15.12 -4.58
C ARG A 308 30.95 -15.99 -4.47
N TYR A 309 30.56 -16.54 -5.58
CA TYR A 309 29.62 -17.64 -5.64
C TYR A 309 30.17 -18.81 -4.83
N GLY A 310 29.51 -19.15 -3.72
CA GLY A 310 29.67 -20.44 -3.08
C GLY A 310 29.15 -21.50 -4.05
N THR A 311 30.07 -22.28 -4.60
CA THR A 311 29.79 -23.45 -5.40
C THR A 311 29.05 -24.46 -4.55
N PHE A 312 27.77 -24.68 -4.83
CA PHE A 312 27.03 -25.83 -4.35
C PHE A 312 27.62 -27.07 -5.04
N GLN A 313 28.40 -27.85 -4.30
CA GLN A 313 28.82 -29.19 -4.71
C GLN A 313 27.58 -30.09 -4.78
N GLY A 314 27.33 -30.59 -6.00
CA GLY A 314 26.25 -31.49 -6.28
C GLY A 314 26.39 -32.82 -5.55
N CYS A 315 25.32 -33.26 -4.92
CA CYS A 315 25.11 -34.66 -4.53
C CYS A 315 25.02 -35.52 -5.79
N ARG A 316 26.02 -36.37 -6.01
CA ARG A 316 25.96 -37.47 -6.97
C ARG A 316 25.06 -38.55 -6.40
N CYS A 317 23.93 -38.79 -7.01
CA CYS A 317 23.23 -40.06 -6.87
C CYS A 317 24.00 -41.15 -7.63
N SER A 318 24.58 -42.08 -6.90
CA SER A 318 25.10 -43.35 -7.43
C SER A 318 23.93 -44.20 -7.87
N ARG A 319 23.88 -44.50 -9.17
CA ARG A 319 23.08 -45.63 -9.70
C ARG A 319 23.93 -46.87 -9.60
N ASP A 320 23.58 -47.75 -8.71
CA ASP A 320 24.07 -49.14 -8.75
C ASP A 320 23.17 -49.96 -9.68
N SER A 321 23.74 -50.46 -10.74
CA SER A 321 23.17 -51.46 -11.61
C SER A 321 23.58 -52.87 -11.12
N PRO A 322 22.68 -53.83 -11.05
CA PRO A 322 23.09 -55.20 -10.72
C PRO A 322 23.62 -55.89 -11.97
N GLY A 323 24.87 -56.30 -11.90
CA GLY A 323 25.50 -57.22 -12.86
C GLY A 323 25.07 -58.65 -12.62
N SER A 324 24.68 -59.27 -13.71
CA SER A 324 24.49 -60.73 -13.85
C SER A 324 25.83 -61.46 -13.83
N SER A 325 25.86 -62.59 -13.20
CA SER A 325 26.38 -63.83 -13.77
C SER A 325 26.95 -64.75 -12.70
N GLY A 326 26.65 -65.99 -12.90
CA GLY A 326 27.31 -67.20 -12.36
C GLY A 326 26.41 -68.06 -11.55
#